data_a98f0a9e3e7d784d8e36f0e64f4b3e33
#
_entry.id   a98f0a9e3e7d784d8e36f0e64f4b3e33
#
_cell.length_a   1.000
_cell.length_b   1.000
_cell.length_c   1.000
_cell.angle_alpha   90.00
_cell.angle_beta   90.00
_cell.angle_gamma   90.00
#
_symmetry.space_group_name_H-M   'P 1'
#
loop_
_entity.id
_entity.type
_entity.pdbx_description
1 polymer ?
#
loop_
_entity_poly.entity_id
_entity_poly.type
_entity_poly.pdbx_seq_one_letter_code
_entity_poly.pdbx_strand_id
1 'polypeptide(L)'
;MGKFFTIIKVVFGSIFKKPFMTNPDLAKAEVDKQIEKGRQYLQSLYIESVRTDKNIAKYKEAIKTEERKLKDAEIIAAADDSNEEEILSAFNIKKCLDNSKAIYKNYESFKNQITKRISEVTIKISSLELQKSQIVTSMSANNFNLSKFNMDKFIEELDSNTEGIARFQKETRIDDSQFESEYQEYKNSFKKES
;
A
#
# COMPACT_ATOMS: atom_id res chain seq x y z
N MET A 1 -0.06 5.72 -12.31
CA MET A 1 -0.31 4.33 -11.90
C MET A 1 -1.74 3.80 -12.17
N GLY A 2 -2.63 4.57 -12.78
CA GLY A 2 -4.03 4.15 -13.05
C GLY A 2 -4.28 3.24 -14.26
N LYS A 3 -3.28 2.93 -15.08
CA LYS A 3 -3.51 2.15 -16.33
C LYS A 3 -3.34 0.63 -16.18
N PHE A 4 -2.70 0.16 -15.11
CA PHE A 4 -2.52 -1.29 -14.89
C PHE A 4 -3.80 -1.98 -14.40
N PHE A 5 -4.63 -1.27 -13.63
CA PHE A 5 -5.90 -1.80 -13.10
C PHE A 5 -7.04 -1.83 -14.12
N THR A 6 -6.97 -1.03 -15.18
CA THR A 6 -8.05 -0.94 -16.18
C THR A 6 -8.04 -2.13 -17.17
N ILE A 7 -6.89 -2.77 -17.37
CA ILE A 7 -6.76 -3.89 -18.34
C ILE A 7 -7.39 -5.18 -17.81
N ILE A 8 -7.43 -5.37 -16.49
CA ILE A 8 -8.04 -6.57 -15.87
C ILE A 8 -9.57 -6.54 -15.95
N LYS A 9 -10.19 -5.36 -15.96
CA LYS A 9 -11.66 -5.21 -15.99
C LYS A 9 -12.33 -5.66 -17.29
N VAL A 10 -11.64 -5.63 -18.43
CA VAL A 10 -12.29 -5.81 -19.75
C VAL A 10 -12.39 -7.28 -20.19
N VAL A 11 -11.60 -8.19 -19.63
CA VAL A 11 -11.50 -9.57 -20.17
C VAL A 11 -12.45 -10.58 -19.48
N PHE A 12 -13.04 -10.28 -18.32
CA PHE A 12 -13.65 -11.32 -17.47
C PHE A 12 -15.15 -11.20 -17.18
N GLY A 13 -15.90 -10.35 -17.88
CA GLY A 13 -17.30 -10.02 -17.55
C GLY A 13 -18.40 -11.05 -17.92
N SER A 14 -18.14 -12.23 -18.47
CA SER A 14 -19.25 -12.95 -19.14
C SER A 14 -19.44 -14.46 -18.91
N ILE A 15 -18.75 -15.12 -17.94
CA ILE A 15 -18.81 -16.60 -17.89
C ILE A 15 -19.68 -17.19 -16.79
N PHE A 16 -20.18 -16.44 -15.81
CA PHE A 16 -20.97 -17.00 -14.71
C PHE A 16 -22.48 -17.03 -15.00
N LYS A 17 -22.93 -17.80 -16.03
CA LYS A 17 -24.37 -17.99 -16.26
C LYS A 17 -24.98 -19.23 -15.60
N LYS A 18 -24.18 -20.14 -15.01
CA LYS A 18 -24.71 -21.31 -14.30
C LYS A 18 -24.02 -21.50 -12.95
N PRO A 19 -24.67 -21.20 -11.81
CA PRO A 19 -24.11 -21.38 -10.48
C PRO A 19 -23.94 -22.85 -10.06
N PHE A 20 -24.45 -23.79 -10.84
CA PHE A 20 -24.43 -25.22 -10.52
C PHE A 20 -23.78 -26.01 -11.66
N MET A 21 -22.80 -26.85 -11.32
CA MET A 21 -22.21 -27.83 -12.24
C MET A 21 -22.51 -29.24 -11.77
N THR A 22 -22.79 -30.11 -12.73
CA THR A 22 -23.08 -31.55 -12.47
C THR A 22 -21.87 -32.42 -12.84
N ASN A 23 -20.90 -31.90 -13.59
CA ASN A 23 -19.71 -32.63 -14.02
C ASN A 23 -18.52 -32.30 -13.09
N PRO A 24 -17.95 -33.29 -12.38
CA PRO A 24 -16.82 -33.10 -11.46
C PRO A 24 -15.58 -32.54 -12.11
N ASP A 25 -15.26 -32.92 -13.34
CA ASP A 25 -14.04 -32.49 -14.02
C ASP A 25 -14.12 -31.03 -14.45
N LEU A 26 -15.30 -30.61 -14.91
CA LEU A 26 -15.55 -29.19 -15.21
C LEU A 26 -15.53 -28.32 -13.94
N ALA A 27 -16.06 -28.84 -12.83
CA ALA A 27 -16.03 -28.15 -11.56
C ALA A 27 -14.60 -27.99 -11.04
N LYS A 28 -13.77 -29.05 -11.13
CA LYS A 28 -12.35 -28.99 -10.78
C LYS A 28 -11.57 -28.00 -11.66
N ALA A 29 -11.80 -28.03 -12.98
CA ALA A 29 -11.14 -27.12 -13.90
C ALA A 29 -11.47 -25.65 -13.60
N GLU A 30 -12.72 -25.36 -13.21
CA GLU A 30 -13.10 -23.97 -12.81
C GLU A 30 -12.44 -23.58 -11.49
N VAL A 31 -12.38 -24.49 -10.50
CA VAL A 31 -11.66 -24.20 -9.24
C VAL A 31 -10.17 -23.99 -9.49
N ASP A 32 -9.54 -24.77 -10.37
CA ASP A 32 -8.13 -24.59 -10.76
C ASP A 32 -7.89 -23.21 -11.38
N LYS A 33 -8.81 -22.77 -12.24
CA LYS A 33 -8.76 -21.42 -12.81
C LYS A 33 -8.84 -20.34 -11.75
N GLN A 34 -9.69 -20.50 -10.73
CA GLN A 34 -9.79 -19.56 -9.63
C GLN A 34 -8.52 -19.56 -8.75
N ILE A 35 -7.94 -20.73 -8.50
CA ILE A 35 -6.65 -20.87 -7.79
C ILE A 35 -5.54 -20.15 -8.56
N GLU A 36 -5.47 -20.34 -9.88
CA GLU A 36 -4.46 -19.70 -10.72
C GLU A 36 -4.56 -18.18 -10.69
N LYS A 37 -5.78 -17.63 -10.77
CA LYS A 37 -6.01 -16.19 -10.58
C LYS A 37 -5.52 -15.69 -9.22
N GLY A 38 -5.80 -16.44 -8.16
CA GLY A 38 -5.31 -16.12 -6.82
C GLY A 38 -3.79 -16.10 -6.75
N ARG A 39 -3.12 -17.07 -7.38
CA ARG A 39 -1.65 -17.15 -7.45
C ARG A 39 -1.05 -15.97 -8.23
N GLN A 40 -1.65 -15.58 -9.35
CA GLN A 40 -1.21 -14.42 -10.13
C GLN A 40 -1.35 -13.12 -9.33
N TYR A 41 -2.47 -12.95 -8.62
CA TYR A 41 -2.65 -11.79 -7.75
C TYR A 41 -1.66 -11.82 -6.57
N LEU A 42 -1.42 -12.98 -5.97
CA LEU A 42 -0.41 -13.15 -4.92
C LEU A 42 0.99 -12.76 -5.41
N GLN A 43 1.36 -13.14 -6.62
CA GLN A 43 2.63 -12.75 -7.23
C GLN A 43 2.72 -11.22 -7.40
N SER A 44 1.65 -10.56 -7.82
CA SER A 44 1.63 -9.09 -7.94
C SER A 44 1.81 -8.41 -6.58
N LEU A 45 1.21 -8.94 -5.52
CA LEU A 45 1.38 -8.45 -4.15
C LEU A 45 2.83 -8.62 -3.65
N TYR A 46 3.50 -9.72 -3.97
CA TYR A 46 4.92 -9.89 -3.63
C TYR A 46 5.82 -8.89 -4.36
N ILE A 47 5.57 -8.62 -5.63
CA ILE A 47 6.30 -7.60 -6.38
C ILE A 47 6.11 -6.21 -5.75
N GLU A 48 4.87 -5.86 -5.40
CA GLU A 48 4.55 -4.60 -4.73
C GLU A 48 5.17 -4.51 -3.34
N SER A 49 5.20 -5.62 -2.59
CA SER A 49 5.89 -5.74 -1.30
C SER A 49 7.38 -5.40 -1.42
N VAL A 50 8.08 -6.00 -2.39
CA VAL A 50 9.51 -5.73 -2.63
C VAL A 50 9.77 -4.27 -3.03
N ARG A 51 8.90 -3.66 -3.85
CA ARG A 51 8.99 -2.24 -4.21
C ARG A 51 8.80 -1.34 -3.00
N THR A 52 7.84 -1.68 -2.16
CA THR A 52 7.55 -0.95 -0.92
C THR A 52 8.74 -1.03 0.04
N ASP A 53 9.37 -2.19 0.21
CA ASP A 53 10.57 -2.35 1.04
C ASP A 53 11.74 -1.48 0.53
N LYS A 54 11.94 -1.38 -0.78
CA LYS A 54 12.96 -0.49 -1.36
C LYS A 54 12.68 0.98 -1.06
N ASN A 55 11.41 1.40 -1.12
CA ASN A 55 11.03 2.77 -0.79
C ASN A 55 11.20 3.06 0.71
N ILE A 56 10.82 2.13 1.59
CA ILE A 56 11.05 2.21 3.04
C ILE A 56 12.55 2.41 3.33
N ALA A 57 13.41 1.58 2.73
CA ALA A 57 14.86 1.70 2.89
C ALA A 57 15.41 3.05 2.41
N LYS A 58 14.94 3.52 1.23
CA LYS A 58 15.31 4.82 0.67
C LYS A 58 14.95 5.98 1.61
N TYR A 59 13.71 6.03 2.10
CA TYR A 59 13.28 7.12 2.97
C TYR A 59 13.91 7.03 4.36
N LYS A 60 14.19 5.85 4.87
CA LYS A 60 14.94 5.67 6.10
C LYS A 60 16.36 6.27 6.03
N GLU A 61 17.05 6.11 4.91
CA GLU A 61 18.37 6.69 4.70
C GLU A 61 18.31 8.20 4.45
N ALA A 62 17.28 8.67 3.71
CA ALA A 62 17.02 10.10 3.53
C ALA A 62 16.78 10.79 4.87
N ILE A 63 15.90 10.27 5.72
CA ILE A 63 15.62 10.79 7.07
C ILE A 63 16.89 10.91 7.88
N LYS A 64 17.73 9.88 7.93
CA LYS A 64 19.00 9.90 8.65
C LYS A 64 19.98 10.98 8.14
N THR A 65 19.97 11.20 6.83
CA THR A 65 20.81 12.24 6.21
C THR A 65 20.27 13.63 6.52
N GLU A 66 18.96 13.82 6.44
CA GLU A 66 18.29 15.10 6.72
C GLU A 66 18.37 15.44 8.22
N GLU A 67 18.29 14.47 9.13
CA GLU A 67 18.49 14.68 10.58
C GLU A 67 19.90 15.21 10.89
N ARG A 68 20.93 14.70 10.21
CA ARG A 68 22.30 15.23 10.38
C ARG A 68 22.41 16.66 9.85
N LYS A 69 21.90 16.90 8.63
CA LYS A 69 21.90 18.25 8.04
C LYS A 69 21.14 19.25 8.89
N LEU A 70 19.98 18.84 9.44
CA LEU A 70 19.19 19.70 10.31
C LEU A 70 19.98 20.08 11.57
N LYS A 71 20.61 19.10 12.22
CA LYS A 71 21.43 19.35 13.42
C LYS A 71 22.56 20.34 13.13
N ASP A 72 23.27 20.19 12.00
CA ASP A 72 24.33 21.09 11.61
C ASP A 72 23.81 22.50 11.31
N ALA A 73 22.66 22.61 10.61
CA ALA A 73 22.02 23.87 10.29
C ALA A 73 21.44 24.58 11.53
N GLU A 74 20.90 23.84 12.50
CA GLU A 74 20.39 24.39 13.76
C GLU A 74 21.53 24.96 14.63
N ILE A 75 22.71 24.34 14.63
CA ILE A 75 23.89 24.89 15.31
C ILE A 75 24.28 26.24 14.71
N ILE A 76 24.28 26.37 13.38
CA ILE A 76 24.57 27.63 12.68
C ILE A 76 23.48 28.67 12.98
N ALA A 77 22.21 28.30 12.89
CA ALA A 77 21.09 29.20 13.13
C ALA A 77 20.98 29.67 14.58
N ALA A 78 21.56 28.94 15.54
CA ALA A 78 21.60 29.31 16.95
C ALA A 78 22.80 30.17 17.33
N ALA A 79 23.73 30.44 16.42
CA ALA A 79 24.90 31.31 16.68
C ALA A 79 24.46 32.79 16.84
N ASP A 80 25.14 33.54 17.70
CA ASP A 80 24.83 34.95 18.00
C ASP A 80 24.88 35.88 16.77
N ASP A 81 25.67 35.52 15.76
CA ASP A 81 25.84 36.23 14.50
C ASP A 81 25.02 35.65 13.34
N SER A 82 24.12 34.73 13.63
CA SER A 82 23.28 34.11 12.61
C SER A 82 22.37 35.09 11.90
N ASN A 83 22.26 34.94 10.60
CA ASN A 83 21.39 35.77 9.77
C ASN A 83 20.06 35.05 9.44
N GLU A 84 19.12 35.78 8.86
CA GLU A 84 17.79 35.24 8.53
C GLU A 84 17.83 34.12 7.50
N GLU A 85 18.82 34.11 6.59
CA GLU A 85 18.96 33.07 5.56
C GLU A 85 19.36 31.73 6.19
N GLU A 86 20.19 31.73 7.23
CA GLU A 86 20.60 30.53 7.96
C GLU A 86 19.45 29.91 8.73
N ILE A 87 18.64 30.74 9.40
CA ILE A 87 17.41 30.27 10.08
C ILE A 87 16.43 29.70 9.07
N LEU A 88 16.23 30.38 7.93
CA LEU A 88 15.36 29.90 6.86
C LEU A 88 15.86 28.58 6.25
N SER A 89 17.19 28.43 6.08
CA SER A 89 17.82 27.19 5.60
C SER A 89 17.54 26.03 6.55
N ALA A 90 17.72 26.22 7.87
CA ALA A 90 17.43 25.19 8.86
C ALA A 90 15.94 24.80 8.86
N PHE A 91 15.04 25.80 8.76
CA PHE A 91 13.60 25.55 8.65
C PHE A 91 13.22 24.74 7.41
N ASN A 92 13.79 25.04 6.25
CA ASN A 92 13.54 24.28 5.02
C ASN A 92 14.01 22.84 5.14
N ILE A 93 15.16 22.59 5.76
CA ILE A 93 15.68 21.24 6.02
C ILE A 93 14.72 20.49 6.96
N LYS A 94 14.21 21.15 8.02
CA LYS A 94 13.23 20.59 8.92
C LYS A 94 11.94 20.18 8.19
N LYS A 95 11.44 21.03 7.30
CA LYS A 95 10.26 20.71 6.47
C LYS A 95 10.49 19.51 5.55
N CYS A 96 11.67 19.41 4.93
CA CYS A 96 12.04 18.24 4.13
C CYS A 96 12.07 16.97 4.99
N LEU A 97 12.64 17.04 6.19
CA LEU A 97 12.69 15.93 7.14
C LEU A 97 11.29 15.46 7.56
N ASP A 98 10.41 16.41 7.93
CA ASP A 98 9.04 16.09 8.35
C ASP A 98 8.25 15.44 7.20
N ASN A 99 8.42 15.93 5.97
CA ASN A 99 7.83 15.32 4.78
C ASN A 99 8.37 13.90 4.54
N SER A 100 9.69 13.70 4.63
CA SER A 100 10.32 12.39 4.49
C SER A 100 9.81 11.40 5.55
N LYS A 101 9.63 11.85 6.80
CA LYS A 101 9.06 11.06 7.90
C LYS A 101 7.59 10.69 7.64
N ALA A 102 6.79 11.61 7.11
CA ALA A 102 5.40 11.35 6.76
C ALA A 102 5.30 10.30 5.63
N ILE A 103 6.10 10.44 4.58
CA ILE A 103 6.16 9.50 3.47
C ILE A 103 6.62 8.10 3.95
N TYR A 104 7.63 8.05 4.81
CA TYR A 104 8.12 6.79 5.41
C TYR A 104 7.00 6.05 6.15
N LYS A 105 6.27 6.74 7.05
CA LYS A 105 5.12 6.17 7.78
C LYS A 105 4.04 5.62 6.83
N ASN A 106 3.79 6.33 5.73
CA ASN A 106 2.81 5.89 4.74
C ASN A 106 3.25 4.58 4.06
N TYR A 107 4.54 4.44 3.73
CA TYR A 107 5.06 3.19 3.17
C TYR A 107 5.02 2.04 4.18
N GLU A 108 5.30 2.29 5.47
CA GLU A 108 5.16 1.26 6.53
C GLU A 108 3.70 0.79 6.65
N SER A 109 2.74 1.72 6.68
CA SER A 109 1.32 1.38 6.70
C SER A 109 0.91 0.56 5.48
N PHE A 110 1.38 0.97 4.29
CA PHE A 110 1.11 0.26 3.05
C PHE A 110 1.72 -1.14 3.05
N LYS A 111 2.94 -1.32 3.56
CA LYS A 111 3.57 -2.63 3.73
C LYS A 111 2.73 -3.57 4.60
N ASN A 112 2.21 -3.07 5.72
CA ASN A 112 1.35 -3.84 6.61
C ASN A 112 0.06 -4.30 5.89
N GLN A 113 -0.54 -3.44 5.07
CA GLN A 113 -1.72 -3.79 4.29
C GLN A 113 -1.41 -4.85 3.21
N ILE A 114 -0.28 -4.73 2.50
CA ILE A 114 0.16 -5.75 1.54
C ILE A 114 0.35 -7.09 2.26
N THR A 115 1.01 -7.10 3.41
CA THR A 115 1.25 -8.33 4.20
C THR A 115 -0.05 -8.99 4.62
N LYS A 116 -1.03 -8.21 5.08
CA LYS A 116 -2.37 -8.70 5.42
C LYS A 116 -3.06 -9.33 4.21
N ARG A 117 -3.03 -8.67 3.05
CA ARG A 117 -3.61 -9.18 1.81
C ARG A 117 -2.95 -10.47 1.33
N ILE A 118 -1.63 -10.55 1.41
CA ILE A 118 -0.89 -11.78 1.08
C ILE A 118 -1.42 -12.95 1.93
N SER A 119 -1.60 -12.74 3.24
CA SER A 119 -2.16 -13.74 4.14
C SER A 119 -3.58 -14.14 3.75
N GLU A 120 -4.47 -13.16 3.50
CA GLU A 120 -5.87 -13.41 3.13
C GLU A 120 -6.00 -14.17 1.80
N VAL A 121 -5.22 -13.79 0.79
CA VAL A 121 -5.21 -14.49 -0.51
C VAL A 121 -4.66 -15.92 -0.37
N THR A 122 -3.61 -16.11 0.43
CA THR A 122 -3.03 -17.42 0.69
C THR A 122 -4.05 -18.36 1.36
N ILE A 123 -4.76 -17.88 2.37
CA ILE A 123 -5.83 -18.63 3.04
C ILE A 123 -6.94 -18.98 2.05
N LYS A 124 -7.34 -18.04 1.18
CA LYS A 124 -8.37 -18.27 0.16
C LYS A 124 -7.95 -19.33 -0.84
N ILE A 125 -6.70 -19.30 -1.32
CA ILE A 125 -6.15 -20.32 -2.23
C ILE A 125 -6.17 -21.69 -1.55
N SER A 126 -5.65 -21.80 -0.31
CA SER A 126 -5.65 -23.08 0.44
C SER A 126 -7.06 -23.63 0.66
N SER A 127 -8.03 -22.75 0.92
CA SER A 127 -9.45 -23.14 1.02
C SER A 127 -9.98 -23.70 -0.30
N LEU A 128 -9.64 -23.09 -1.44
CA LEU A 128 -10.02 -23.59 -2.76
C LEU A 128 -9.37 -24.94 -3.09
N GLU A 129 -8.10 -25.13 -2.73
CA GLU A 129 -7.37 -26.39 -2.92
C GLU A 129 -8.01 -27.53 -2.10
N LEU A 130 -8.38 -27.27 -0.84
CA LEU A 130 -9.10 -28.21 0.00
C LEU A 130 -10.45 -28.58 -0.61
N GLN A 131 -11.21 -27.59 -1.07
CA GLN A 131 -12.52 -27.82 -1.66
C GLN A 131 -12.43 -28.57 -2.99
N LYS A 132 -11.39 -28.31 -3.80
CA LYS A 132 -11.11 -29.08 -5.01
C LYS A 132 -10.95 -30.58 -4.70
N SER A 133 -10.28 -30.93 -3.60
CA SER A 133 -10.13 -32.32 -3.18
C SER A 133 -11.44 -32.98 -2.77
N GLN A 134 -12.40 -32.17 -2.30
CA GLN A 134 -13.71 -32.62 -1.85
C GLN A 134 -14.78 -32.67 -2.96
N ILE A 135 -14.50 -32.14 -4.15
CA ILE A 135 -15.50 -32.06 -5.25
C ILE A 135 -16.02 -33.44 -5.61
N VAL A 136 -15.18 -34.45 -5.68
CA VAL A 136 -15.59 -35.83 -6.06
C VAL A 136 -16.57 -36.41 -5.05
N THR A 137 -16.31 -36.22 -3.77
CA THR A 137 -17.18 -36.69 -2.67
C THR A 137 -18.46 -35.90 -2.54
N SER A 138 -18.42 -34.60 -2.83
CA SER A 138 -19.58 -33.71 -2.67
C SER A 138 -20.56 -33.78 -3.85
N MET A 139 -20.11 -34.12 -5.06
CA MET A 139 -20.94 -34.14 -6.26
C MET A 139 -21.78 -35.41 -6.38
N SER A 140 -21.45 -36.48 -5.63
CA SER A 140 -22.35 -37.63 -5.49
C SER A 140 -23.63 -37.30 -4.72
N ALA A 141 -23.70 -36.14 -4.06
CA ALA A 141 -24.76 -35.75 -3.14
C ALA A 141 -25.58 -34.48 -3.49
N ASN A 142 -25.51 -33.92 -4.71
CA ASN A 142 -26.24 -32.75 -5.21
C ASN A 142 -25.43 -31.45 -5.42
N ASN A 143 -25.55 -30.93 -6.65
CA ASN A 143 -25.33 -29.54 -7.10
C ASN A 143 -24.24 -28.71 -6.39
N PHE A 144 -23.03 -28.76 -6.91
CA PHE A 144 -21.91 -27.93 -6.46
C PHE A 144 -22.10 -26.45 -6.82
N ASN A 145 -22.14 -25.57 -5.83
CA ASN A 145 -22.34 -24.13 -6.02
C ASN A 145 -21.02 -23.39 -6.17
N LEU A 146 -20.64 -23.05 -7.42
CA LEU A 146 -19.43 -22.31 -7.75
C LEU A 146 -19.44 -20.83 -7.32
N SER A 147 -20.61 -20.26 -7.03
CA SER A 147 -20.68 -18.82 -6.68
C SER A 147 -19.91 -18.48 -5.39
N LYS A 148 -19.67 -19.46 -4.52
CA LYS A 148 -18.89 -19.32 -3.28
C LYS A 148 -17.37 -19.23 -3.53
N PHE A 149 -16.91 -19.47 -4.77
CA PHE A 149 -15.50 -19.63 -5.14
C PHE A 149 -14.99 -18.53 -6.08
N ASN A 150 -15.66 -17.39 -6.13
CA ASN A 150 -15.31 -16.30 -7.02
C ASN A 150 -14.10 -15.52 -6.47
N MET A 151 -12.92 -15.82 -7.00
CA MET A 151 -11.67 -15.13 -6.66
C MET A 151 -11.69 -13.68 -7.16
N ASP A 152 -12.32 -13.39 -8.31
CA ASP A 152 -12.40 -12.02 -8.84
C ASP A 152 -13.15 -11.11 -7.87
N LYS A 153 -14.31 -11.59 -7.35
CA LYS A 153 -15.07 -10.84 -6.35
C LYS A 153 -14.28 -10.64 -5.05
N PHE A 154 -13.56 -11.66 -4.61
CA PHE A 154 -12.71 -11.58 -3.42
C PHE A 154 -11.57 -10.55 -3.61
N ILE A 155 -10.92 -10.54 -4.77
CA ILE A 155 -9.88 -9.55 -5.10
C ILE A 155 -10.49 -8.14 -5.17
N GLU A 156 -11.66 -7.97 -5.79
CA GLU A 156 -12.35 -6.67 -5.82
C GLU A 156 -12.70 -6.15 -4.42
N GLU A 157 -13.15 -7.02 -3.52
CA GLU A 157 -13.41 -6.68 -2.12
C GLU A 157 -12.13 -6.27 -1.38
N LEU A 158 -10.99 -6.95 -1.64
CA LEU A 158 -9.70 -6.57 -1.08
C LEU A 158 -9.21 -5.23 -1.64
N ASP A 159 -9.41 -4.95 -2.92
CA ASP A 159 -8.95 -3.73 -3.58
C ASP A 159 -9.84 -2.52 -3.23
N SER A 160 -11.15 -2.71 -3.07
CA SER A 160 -12.07 -1.62 -2.68
C SER A 160 -11.75 -1.04 -1.29
N ASN A 161 -11.21 -1.86 -0.40
CA ASN A 161 -10.76 -1.42 0.93
C ASN A 161 -9.48 -0.57 0.90
N THR A 162 -8.88 -0.31 -0.28
CA THR A 162 -7.62 0.46 -0.45
C THR A 162 -7.78 1.85 -1.02
N GLU A 163 -8.98 2.28 -1.39
CA GLU A 163 -9.19 3.65 -1.91
C GLU A 163 -8.72 4.74 -0.93
N GLY A 164 -8.57 4.42 0.36
CA GLY A 164 -7.94 5.29 1.35
C GLY A 164 -6.47 5.62 1.05
N ILE A 165 -5.71 4.75 0.38
CA ILE A 165 -4.27 4.96 0.12
C ILE A 165 -4.03 5.93 -1.04
N ALA A 166 -4.87 5.89 -2.09
CA ALA A 166 -4.77 6.83 -3.20
C ALA A 166 -5.11 8.27 -2.78
N ARG A 167 -5.93 8.46 -1.74
CA ARG A 167 -6.21 9.77 -1.13
C ARG A 167 -5.00 10.28 -0.35
N PHE A 168 -4.32 9.42 0.41
CA PHE A 168 -3.14 9.81 1.22
C PHE A 168 -1.98 10.35 0.37
N GLN A 169 -1.76 9.82 -0.83
CA GLN A 169 -0.72 10.34 -1.74
C GLN A 169 -1.03 11.75 -2.30
N LYS A 170 -2.29 12.19 -2.23
CA LYS A 170 -2.69 13.55 -2.60
C LYS A 170 -2.59 14.54 -1.43
N GLU A 171 -2.71 14.07 -0.19
CA GLU A 171 -2.75 14.91 1.01
C GLU A 171 -1.36 15.27 1.56
N THR A 172 -0.28 14.67 1.09
CA THR A 172 1.10 15.03 1.46
C THR A 172 1.66 16.22 0.65
N ARG A 173 0.80 17.06 0.05
CA ARG A 173 1.24 18.37 -0.44
C ARG A 173 1.36 19.30 0.75
N ILE A 174 2.58 19.84 0.95
CA ILE A 174 2.85 20.93 1.89
C ILE A 174 1.81 22.03 1.62
N ASP A 175 1.02 22.34 2.62
CA ASP A 175 0.09 23.46 2.56
C ASP A 175 0.90 24.74 2.77
N ASP A 176 1.21 25.43 1.66
CA ASP A 176 1.97 26.68 1.68
C ASP A 176 1.30 27.78 2.54
N SER A 177 0.01 27.62 2.88
CA SER A 177 -0.73 28.60 3.69
C SER A 177 -0.27 28.66 5.15
N GLN A 178 0.37 27.62 5.67
CA GLN A 178 0.88 27.56 7.05
C GLN A 178 2.37 27.86 7.17
N PHE A 179 3.08 27.94 6.04
CA PHE A 179 4.54 28.08 6.01
C PHE A 179 5.03 29.28 6.83
N GLU A 180 4.43 30.46 6.62
CA GLU A 180 4.86 31.70 7.30
C GLU A 180 4.68 31.61 8.81
N SER A 181 3.53 31.09 9.27
CA SER A 181 3.25 30.92 10.70
C SER A 181 4.24 29.98 11.37
N GLU A 182 4.49 28.83 10.75
CA GLU A 182 5.40 27.82 11.27
C GLU A 182 6.87 28.31 11.23
N TYR A 183 7.24 29.08 10.21
CA TYR A 183 8.57 29.70 10.13
C TYR A 183 8.78 30.72 11.26
N GLN A 184 7.80 31.55 11.55
CA GLN A 184 7.90 32.53 12.63
C GLN A 184 8.00 31.86 14.01
N GLU A 185 7.27 30.77 14.23
CA GLU A 185 7.39 29.97 15.45
C GLU A 185 8.79 29.36 15.58
N TYR A 186 9.33 28.78 14.50
CA TYR A 186 10.65 28.20 14.45
C TYR A 186 11.75 29.24 14.71
N LYS A 187 11.66 30.42 14.05
CA LYS A 187 12.57 31.56 14.24
C LYS A 187 12.55 32.05 15.70
N ASN A 188 11.38 32.09 16.33
CA ASN A 188 11.26 32.52 17.72
C ASN A 188 11.84 31.50 18.71
N SER A 189 11.99 30.23 18.36
CA SER A 189 12.62 29.24 19.22
C SER A 189 14.10 29.52 19.48
N PHE A 190 14.82 30.06 18.50
CA PHE A 190 16.23 30.47 18.66
C PHE A 190 16.41 31.72 19.50
N LYS A 191 15.41 32.61 19.59
CA LYS A 191 15.47 33.86 20.37
C LYS A 191 15.22 33.69 21.87
N LYS A 192 14.66 32.55 22.30
CA LYS A 192 14.31 32.30 23.70
C LYS A 192 15.43 31.68 24.53
N GLU A 193 16.49 31.21 23.89
CA GLU A 193 17.64 30.60 24.53
C GLU A 193 18.83 31.56 24.71
N SER A 194 18.71 32.82 24.27
CA SER A 194 19.66 33.91 24.48
C SER A 194 19.22 34.80 25.64
#